data_1fd0d8da37e01288127c14dce4a7f565
#
_entry.id   1fd0d8da37e01288127c14dce4a7f565
#
_cell.length_a   1.000
_cell.length_b   1.000
_cell.length_c   1.000
_cell.angle_alpha   90.00
_cell.angle_beta   90.00
_cell.angle_gamma   90.00
#
_symmetry.space_group_name_H-M   'P 1'
#
loop_
_entity.id
_entity.type
_entity.pdbx_description
1 polymer ?
#
loop_
_entity_poly.entity_id
_entity_poly.type
_entity_poly.pdbx_seq_one_letter_code
_entity_poly.pdbx_strand_id
1 'polypeptide(L)'
;MKFNINKDTLEILMQYFRTKGLRLTEQRKVIVNHFCSRGKHYSIEELYTELKEHSPNIGSATVYRTMQLLVDAGLATESKFKDDITRYEPSRRKPHHDHMICLRCGRIIEFENKKIEQLQNETAQKHNFHAVSHKLELYGYCSKCAKKMIKREKQ
;
A
#
# COMPACT_ATOMS: atom_id res chain seq x y z
N MET A 1 10.94 -22.85 0.06
CA MET A 1 10.92 -21.42 0.44
C MET A 1 10.00 -21.25 1.65
N LYS A 2 10.48 -20.77 2.80
CA LYS A 2 9.62 -20.54 3.97
C LYS A 2 8.75 -19.32 3.68
N PHE A 3 7.42 -19.48 3.75
CA PHE A 3 6.50 -18.36 3.71
C PHE A 3 6.69 -17.50 4.96
N ASN A 4 7.08 -16.25 4.78
CA ASN A 4 7.20 -15.29 5.87
C ASN A 4 5.91 -14.47 6.05
N ILE A 5 4.79 -15.05 5.58
CA ILE A 5 3.46 -14.47 5.65
C ILE A 5 2.80 -14.98 6.92
N ASN A 6 2.04 -14.15 7.60
CA ASN A 6 1.19 -14.54 8.72
C ASN A 6 0.26 -15.71 8.30
N LYS A 7 0.09 -16.68 9.17
CA LYS A 7 -0.73 -17.88 8.96
C LYS A 7 -2.15 -17.52 8.51
N ASP A 8 -2.76 -16.54 9.15
CA ASP A 8 -4.12 -16.08 8.82
C ASP A 8 -4.21 -15.53 7.38
N THR A 9 -3.23 -14.74 6.96
CA THR A 9 -3.15 -14.22 5.59
C THR A 9 -3.03 -15.34 4.56
N LEU A 10 -2.24 -16.36 4.86
CA LEU A 10 -2.08 -17.51 3.99
C LEU A 10 -3.38 -18.33 3.90
N GLU A 11 -4.08 -18.51 4.99
CA GLU A 11 -5.36 -19.23 5.03
C GLU A 11 -6.43 -18.53 4.19
N ILE A 12 -6.58 -17.20 4.36
CA ILE A 12 -7.50 -16.38 3.57
C ILE A 12 -7.17 -16.49 2.07
N LEU A 13 -5.87 -16.37 1.72
CA LEU A 13 -5.42 -16.47 0.35
C LEU A 13 -5.74 -17.85 -0.24
N MET A 14 -5.45 -18.92 0.47
CA MET A 14 -5.71 -20.29 0.04
C MET A 14 -7.20 -20.55 -0.14
N GLN A 15 -8.03 -20.06 0.77
CA GLN A 15 -9.48 -20.15 0.67
C GLN A 15 -10.00 -19.41 -0.56
N TYR A 16 -9.56 -18.16 -0.77
CA TYR A 16 -9.93 -17.37 -1.94
C TYR A 16 -9.54 -18.06 -3.26
N PHE A 17 -8.33 -18.61 -3.34
CA PHE A 17 -7.88 -19.32 -4.53
C PHE A 17 -8.71 -20.59 -4.81
N ARG A 18 -9.10 -21.34 -3.76
CA ARG A 18 -9.99 -22.50 -3.88
C ARG A 18 -11.37 -22.11 -4.42
N THR A 19 -11.98 -21.06 -3.87
CA THR A 19 -13.32 -20.59 -4.31
C THR A 19 -13.34 -20.11 -5.75
N LYS A 20 -12.21 -19.59 -6.24
CA LYS A 20 -12.05 -19.12 -7.63
C LYS A 20 -11.51 -20.18 -8.59
N GLY A 21 -11.26 -21.39 -8.13
CA GLY A 21 -10.65 -22.45 -8.95
C GLY A 21 -9.22 -22.12 -9.44
N LEU A 22 -8.53 -21.23 -8.74
CA LEU A 22 -7.20 -20.76 -9.10
C LEU A 22 -6.10 -21.58 -8.41
N ARG A 23 -4.93 -21.69 -9.07
CA ARG A 23 -3.74 -22.30 -8.47
C ARG A 23 -2.80 -21.22 -7.88
N LEU A 24 -2.31 -21.47 -6.69
CA LEU A 24 -1.24 -20.68 -6.09
C LEU A 24 0.10 -21.17 -6.62
N THR A 25 0.54 -20.63 -7.76
CA THR A 25 1.82 -20.98 -8.40
C THR A 25 3.02 -20.46 -7.61
N GLU A 26 4.22 -21.02 -7.84
CA GLU A 26 5.44 -20.56 -7.16
C GLU A 26 5.72 -19.06 -7.42
N GLN A 27 5.49 -18.58 -8.64
CA GLN A 27 5.63 -17.15 -8.95
C GLN A 27 4.69 -16.27 -8.08
N ARG A 28 3.42 -16.67 -7.95
CA ARG A 28 2.47 -15.97 -7.08
C ARG A 28 2.89 -16.01 -5.62
N LYS A 29 3.40 -17.14 -5.15
CA LYS A 29 3.92 -17.26 -3.78
C LYS A 29 5.07 -16.28 -3.53
N VAL A 30 6.02 -16.18 -4.45
CA VAL A 30 7.14 -15.24 -4.35
C VAL A 30 6.64 -13.80 -4.27
N ILE A 31 5.72 -13.41 -5.16
CA ILE A 31 5.14 -12.05 -5.18
C ILE A 31 4.45 -11.74 -3.85
N VAL A 32 3.55 -12.61 -3.40
CA VAL A 32 2.79 -12.42 -2.15
C VAL A 32 3.73 -12.33 -0.94
N ASN A 33 4.71 -13.23 -0.87
CA ASN A 33 5.68 -13.23 0.23
C ASN A 33 6.49 -11.92 0.26
N HIS A 34 7.00 -11.47 -0.88
CA HIS A 34 7.76 -10.22 -0.98
C HIS A 34 6.91 -9.02 -0.57
N PHE A 35 5.71 -8.90 -1.15
CA PHE A 35 4.77 -7.83 -0.86
C PHE A 35 4.38 -7.75 0.62
N CYS A 36 3.92 -8.87 1.20
CA CYS A 36 3.44 -8.89 2.58
C CYS A 36 4.54 -8.73 3.63
N SER A 37 5.78 -9.16 3.33
CA SER A 37 6.89 -9.10 4.28
C SER A 37 7.47 -7.70 4.47
N ARG A 38 7.34 -6.82 3.48
CA ARG A 38 7.94 -5.47 3.48
C ARG A 38 7.06 -4.41 4.13
N GLY A 39 5.74 -4.59 4.10
CA GLY A 39 4.78 -3.70 4.79
C GLY A 39 4.80 -2.25 4.31
N LYS A 40 5.25 -1.98 3.08
CA LYS A 40 5.28 -0.65 2.46
C LYS A 40 4.30 -0.58 1.29
N HIS A 41 4.01 0.63 0.83
CA HIS A 41 3.24 0.87 -0.39
C HIS A 41 4.10 0.60 -1.61
N TYR A 42 3.56 -0.13 -2.58
CA TYR A 42 4.22 -0.45 -3.85
C TYR A 42 3.36 -0.04 -5.03
N SER A 43 3.94 0.65 -6.00
CA SER A 43 3.41 0.57 -7.36
C SER A 43 3.73 -0.80 -7.98
N ILE A 44 3.02 -1.16 -9.05
CA ILE A 44 3.33 -2.42 -9.78
C ILE A 44 4.76 -2.40 -10.32
N GLU A 45 5.23 -1.26 -10.80
CA GLU A 45 6.56 -1.10 -11.35
C GLU A 45 7.66 -1.26 -10.28
N GLU A 46 7.48 -0.63 -9.11
CA GLU A 46 8.40 -0.77 -7.97
C GLU A 46 8.48 -2.22 -7.51
N LEU A 47 7.32 -2.88 -7.34
CA LEU A 47 7.27 -4.27 -6.91
C LEU A 47 7.90 -5.21 -7.94
N TYR A 48 7.64 -4.99 -9.22
CA TYR A 48 8.23 -5.76 -10.31
C TYR A 48 9.76 -5.60 -10.35
N THR A 49 10.24 -4.36 -10.22
CA THR A 49 11.69 -4.05 -10.24
C THR A 49 12.43 -4.77 -9.11
N GLU A 50 11.90 -4.69 -7.88
CA GLU A 50 12.51 -5.40 -6.74
C GLU A 50 12.45 -6.93 -6.89
N LEU A 51 11.34 -7.47 -7.43
CA LEU A 51 11.22 -8.91 -7.65
C LEU A 51 12.15 -9.43 -8.72
N LYS A 52 12.39 -8.65 -9.79
CA LYS A 52 13.21 -9.05 -10.93
C LYS A 52 14.68 -9.31 -10.54
N GLU A 53 15.19 -8.60 -9.52
CA GLU A 53 16.56 -8.80 -9.00
C GLU A 53 16.79 -10.23 -8.48
N HIS A 54 15.74 -10.87 -7.92
CA HIS A 54 15.85 -12.18 -7.26
C HIS A 54 15.03 -13.27 -7.95
N SER A 55 14.18 -12.90 -8.89
CA SER A 55 13.26 -13.82 -9.58
C SER A 55 13.01 -13.37 -11.02
N PRO A 56 14.00 -13.49 -11.91
CA PRO A 56 13.97 -12.93 -13.27
C PRO A 56 12.85 -13.50 -14.15
N ASN A 57 12.32 -14.67 -13.80
CA ASN A 57 11.24 -15.33 -14.54
C ASN A 57 9.83 -14.78 -14.22
N ILE A 58 9.71 -13.82 -13.30
CA ILE A 58 8.42 -13.19 -12.99
C ILE A 58 8.21 -12.00 -13.93
N GLY A 59 7.15 -12.04 -14.72
CA GLY A 59 6.77 -10.94 -15.60
C GLY A 59 5.86 -9.91 -14.89
N SER A 60 5.90 -8.65 -15.35
CA SER A 60 5.08 -7.55 -14.81
C SER A 60 3.58 -7.84 -14.83
N ALA A 61 3.08 -8.50 -15.89
CA ALA A 61 1.69 -8.93 -15.98
C ALA A 61 1.31 -9.96 -14.90
N THR A 62 2.25 -10.80 -14.45
CA THR A 62 2.02 -11.76 -13.36
C THR A 62 1.97 -11.02 -12.02
N VAL A 63 2.83 -10.02 -11.84
CA VAL A 63 2.79 -9.14 -10.65
C VAL A 63 1.43 -8.45 -10.57
N TYR A 64 1.03 -7.74 -11.63
CA TYR A 64 -0.25 -7.04 -11.70
C TYR A 64 -1.43 -7.96 -11.35
N ARG A 65 -1.57 -9.09 -12.07
CA ARG A 65 -2.67 -10.04 -11.83
C ARG A 65 -2.67 -10.60 -10.41
N THR A 66 -1.48 -10.81 -9.82
CA THR A 66 -1.39 -11.30 -8.44
C THR A 66 -1.83 -10.23 -7.46
N MET A 67 -1.46 -8.96 -7.68
CA MET A 67 -1.90 -7.85 -6.84
C MET A 67 -3.41 -7.63 -6.90
N GLN A 68 -4.03 -7.72 -8.10
CA GLN A 68 -5.49 -7.67 -8.23
C GLN A 68 -6.18 -8.81 -7.43
N LEU A 69 -5.65 -10.02 -7.50
CA LEU A 69 -6.18 -11.14 -6.69
C LEU A 69 -6.05 -10.89 -5.18
N LEU A 70 -4.99 -10.20 -4.73
CA LEU A 70 -4.85 -9.83 -3.32
C LEU A 70 -5.86 -8.75 -2.91
N VAL A 71 -6.13 -7.78 -3.78
CA VAL A 71 -7.17 -6.76 -3.54
C VAL A 71 -8.54 -7.42 -3.45
N ASP A 72 -8.90 -8.26 -4.41
CA ASP A 72 -10.17 -8.99 -4.43
C ASP A 72 -10.35 -9.91 -3.20
N ALA A 73 -9.26 -10.47 -2.69
CA ALA A 73 -9.25 -11.29 -1.48
C ALA A 73 -9.26 -10.46 -0.17
N GLY A 74 -9.23 -9.12 -0.25
CA GLY A 74 -9.13 -8.23 0.91
C GLY A 74 -7.77 -8.28 1.63
N LEU A 75 -6.73 -8.78 0.96
CA LEU A 75 -5.37 -8.92 1.49
C LEU A 75 -4.44 -7.77 1.08
N ALA A 76 -4.87 -6.96 0.13
CA ALA A 76 -4.23 -5.71 -0.26
C ALA A 76 -5.29 -4.61 -0.43
N THR A 77 -4.91 -3.40 -0.06
CA THR A 77 -5.66 -2.18 -0.36
C THR A 77 -4.93 -1.44 -1.48
N GLU A 78 -5.69 -0.99 -2.47
CA GLU A 78 -5.16 -0.09 -3.49
C GLU A 78 -5.52 1.35 -3.17
N SER A 79 -4.58 2.26 -3.38
CA SER A 79 -4.76 3.69 -3.22
C SER A 79 -4.17 4.43 -4.41
N LYS A 80 -4.96 5.36 -4.97
CA LYS A 80 -4.51 6.23 -6.04
C LYS A 80 -4.27 7.62 -5.44
N PHE A 81 -3.05 8.11 -5.55
CA PHE A 81 -2.65 9.42 -5.07
C PHE A 81 -2.66 10.45 -6.22
N LYS A 82 -2.39 11.73 -5.91
CA LYS A 82 -2.38 12.82 -6.90
C LYS A 82 -1.39 12.67 -8.06
N ASP A 83 -0.40 11.78 -7.94
CA ASP A 83 0.54 11.45 -9.01
C ASP A 83 -0.02 10.46 -10.03
N ASP A 84 -1.32 10.13 -9.92
CA ASP A 84 -2.04 9.13 -10.71
C ASP A 84 -1.46 7.70 -10.67
N ILE A 85 -0.47 7.46 -9.81
CA ILE A 85 0.11 6.13 -9.62
C ILE A 85 -0.70 5.36 -8.59
N THR A 86 -1.23 4.21 -9.00
CA THR A 86 -1.87 3.28 -8.07
C THR A 86 -0.80 2.57 -7.25
N ARG A 87 -0.95 2.60 -5.93
CA ARG A 87 -0.08 1.89 -4.99
C ARG A 87 -0.89 0.92 -4.16
N TYR A 88 -0.25 -0.17 -3.82
CA TYR A 88 -0.82 -1.27 -3.06
C TYR A 88 -0.11 -1.38 -1.72
N GLU A 89 -0.88 -1.59 -0.66
CA GLU A 89 -0.36 -1.92 0.66
C GLU A 89 -1.02 -3.19 1.19
N PRO A 90 -0.32 -4.00 2.02
CA PRO A 90 -0.94 -5.17 2.64
C PRO A 90 -2.07 -4.73 3.58
N SER A 91 -3.28 -5.27 3.34
CA SER A 91 -4.43 -5.09 4.23
C SER A 91 -4.20 -5.88 5.51
N ARG A 92 -3.25 -5.45 6.33
CA ARG A 92 -3.21 -5.92 7.71
C ARG A 92 -4.39 -5.24 8.41
N ARG A 93 -4.87 -5.84 9.51
CA ARG A 93 -5.71 -5.13 10.49
C ARG A 93 -4.86 -4.04 11.17
N LYS A 94 -4.28 -3.16 10.39
CA LYS A 94 -3.64 -1.95 10.90
C LYS A 94 -4.76 -1.05 11.40
N PRO A 95 -4.58 -0.40 12.54
CA PRO A 95 -5.43 0.73 12.90
C PRO A 95 -5.43 1.73 11.74
N HIS A 96 -6.49 2.52 11.64
CA HIS A 96 -6.59 3.61 10.67
C HIS A 96 -5.31 4.46 10.72
N HIS A 97 -4.78 4.80 9.56
CA HIS A 97 -3.61 5.67 9.43
C HIS A 97 -3.79 6.60 8.25
N ASP A 98 -3.21 7.77 8.38
CA ASP A 98 -3.21 8.84 7.40
C ASP A 98 -1.88 8.88 6.65
N HIS A 99 -1.82 9.61 5.55
CA HIS A 99 -0.66 9.64 4.67
C HIS A 99 -0.10 11.04 4.44
N MET A 100 1.23 11.18 4.52
CA MET A 100 1.95 12.32 3.96
C MET A 100 2.69 11.86 2.70
N ILE A 101 2.41 12.51 1.57
CA ILE A 101 2.93 12.14 0.25
C ILE A 101 3.90 13.19 -0.25
N CYS A 102 5.14 12.80 -0.56
CA CYS A 102 6.12 13.70 -1.14
C CYS A 102 5.91 13.85 -2.64
N LEU A 103 5.54 15.05 -3.08
CA LEU A 103 5.30 15.38 -4.49
C LEU A 103 6.53 15.22 -5.40
N ARG A 104 7.76 15.16 -4.82
CA ARG A 104 8.98 15.06 -5.63
C ARG A 104 9.48 13.63 -5.79
N CYS A 105 9.45 12.82 -4.73
CA CYS A 105 10.04 11.48 -4.74
C CYS A 105 9.04 10.36 -4.46
N GLY A 106 7.75 10.68 -4.37
CA GLY A 106 6.68 9.70 -4.15
C GLY A 106 6.70 9.03 -2.76
N ARG A 107 7.63 9.43 -1.86
CA ARG A 107 7.70 8.83 -0.51
C ARG A 107 6.38 9.02 0.21
N ILE A 108 5.84 7.94 0.72
CA ILE A 108 4.68 7.92 1.60
C ILE A 108 5.17 7.74 3.04
N ILE A 109 4.62 8.53 3.96
CA ILE A 109 4.84 8.44 5.40
C ILE A 109 3.47 8.24 6.03
N GLU A 110 3.28 7.11 6.69
CA GLU A 110 2.08 6.81 7.47
C GLU A 110 2.17 7.53 8.81
N PHE A 111 1.06 8.06 9.28
CA PHE A 111 0.96 8.63 10.62
C PHE A 111 -0.43 8.40 11.20
N GLU A 112 -0.51 8.45 12.53
CA GLU A 112 -1.76 8.48 13.28
C GLU A 112 -1.72 9.67 14.24
N ASN A 113 -2.79 10.43 14.32
CA ASN A 113 -2.89 11.53 15.26
C ASN A 113 -4.28 11.60 15.88
N LYS A 114 -4.39 11.16 17.12
CA LYS A 114 -5.66 11.12 17.87
C LYS A 114 -6.39 12.46 17.95
N LYS A 115 -5.65 13.58 17.95
CA LYS A 115 -6.28 14.93 17.98
C LYS A 115 -6.96 15.26 16.65
N ILE A 116 -6.36 14.82 15.52
CA ILE A 116 -6.97 15.00 14.19
C ILE A 116 -8.25 14.17 14.12
N GLU A 117 -8.20 12.91 14.55
CA GLU A 117 -9.36 12.02 14.61
C GLU A 117 -10.49 12.62 15.46
N GLN A 118 -10.14 13.14 16.62
CA GLN A 118 -11.11 13.79 17.51
C GLN A 118 -11.77 14.99 16.83
N LEU A 119 -10.99 15.89 16.21
CA LEU A 119 -11.51 17.08 15.55
C LEU A 119 -12.40 16.74 14.36
N GLN A 120 -12.10 15.69 13.60
CA GLN A 120 -12.94 15.20 12.52
C GLN A 120 -14.29 14.72 13.05
N ASN A 121 -14.28 13.92 14.13
CA ASN A 121 -15.49 13.43 14.76
C ASN A 121 -16.34 14.57 15.34
N GLU A 122 -15.73 15.53 16.04
CA GLU A 122 -16.41 16.71 16.57
C GLU A 122 -17.05 17.55 15.43
N THR A 123 -16.32 17.68 14.32
CA THR A 123 -16.82 18.42 13.15
C THR A 123 -18.03 17.70 12.54
N ALA A 124 -17.96 16.39 12.36
CA ALA A 124 -19.08 15.60 11.86
C ALA A 124 -20.31 15.73 12.77
N GLN A 125 -20.13 15.64 14.08
CA GLN A 125 -21.21 15.80 15.07
C GLN A 125 -21.85 17.19 15.01
N LYS A 126 -21.06 18.27 14.90
CA LYS A 126 -21.59 19.64 14.76
C LYS A 126 -22.49 19.81 13.53
N HIS A 127 -22.26 19.03 12.50
CA HIS A 127 -23.07 19.04 11.28
C HIS A 127 -24.15 17.96 11.24
N ASN A 128 -24.40 17.26 12.36
CA ASN A 128 -25.32 16.11 12.42
C ASN A 128 -24.99 15.05 11.35
N PHE A 129 -23.70 14.85 11.04
CA PHE A 129 -23.22 13.96 10.00
C PHE A 129 -22.65 12.67 10.60
N HIS A 130 -23.18 11.54 10.19
CA HIS A 130 -22.67 10.22 10.59
C HIS A 130 -21.55 9.80 9.64
N ALA A 131 -20.32 10.07 10.01
CA ALA A 131 -19.15 9.64 9.24
C ALA A 131 -18.92 8.14 9.40
N VAL A 132 -18.86 7.40 8.28
CA VAL A 132 -18.56 5.95 8.26
C VAL A 132 -17.12 5.66 7.91
N SER A 133 -16.45 6.61 7.26
CA SER A 133 -15.00 6.53 6.92
C SER A 133 -14.49 7.92 6.58
N HIS A 134 -13.19 8.09 6.65
CA HIS A 134 -12.51 9.29 6.15
C HIS A 134 -11.18 8.91 5.50
N LYS A 135 -10.58 9.86 4.79
CA LYS A 135 -9.26 9.76 4.20
C LYS A 135 -8.56 11.10 4.35
N LEU A 136 -7.40 11.12 5.00
CA LEU A 136 -6.57 12.31 5.13
C LEU A 136 -5.24 12.10 4.41
N GLU A 137 -4.96 12.99 3.48
CA GLU A 137 -3.71 13.00 2.71
C GLU A 137 -3.08 14.39 2.76
N LEU A 138 -1.83 14.46 3.20
CA LEU A 138 -1.03 15.68 3.19
C LEU A 138 -0.01 15.60 2.06
N TYR A 139 -0.06 16.54 1.13
CA TYR A 139 0.84 16.63 0.00
C TYR A 139 1.87 17.72 0.22
N GLY A 140 3.16 17.39 0.05
CA GLY A 140 4.25 18.34 0.27
C GLY A 140 5.60 17.76 -0.13
N TYR A 141 6.66 18.18 0.55
CA TYR A 141 8.02 17.71 0.27
C TYR A 141 8.63 17.11 1.53
N CYS A 142 9.14 15.88 1.44
CA CYS A 142 9.87 15.29 2.54
C CYS A 142 11.15 16.08 2.83
N SER A 143 11.71 15.94 4.03
CA SER A 143 12.89 16.70 4.50
C SER A 143 14.08 16.66 3.53
N LYS A 144 14.32 15.50 2.89
CA LYS A 144 15.38 15.35 1.88
C LYS A 144 15.11 16.16 0.61
N CYS A 145 13.86 16.18 0.16
CA CYS A 145 13.47 16.89 -1.06
C CYS A 145 13.37 18.40 -0.82
N ALA A 146 12.84 18.84 0.31
CA ALA A 146 12.77 20.25 0.69
C ALA A 146 14.18 20.87 0.79
N LYS A 147 15.14 20.18 1.44
CA LYS A 147 16.53 20.66 1.50
C LYS A 147 17.19 20.83 0.14
N LYS A 148 16.86 19.95 -0.82
CA LYS A 148 17.38 20.07 -2.21
C LYS A 148 16.77 21.22 -3.00
N MET A 149 15.54 21.62 -2.69
CA MET A 149 14.88 22.77 -3.32
C MET A 149 15.48 24.08 -2.83
N ILE A 150 15.62 24.23 -1.51
CA ILE A 150 16.21 25.45 -0.91
C ILE A 150 17.65 25.69 -1.39
N LYS A 151 18.43 24.62 -1.63
CA LYS A 151 19.80 24.77 -2.18
C LYS A 151 19.83 25.23 -3.65
N ARG A 152 18.79 24.93 -4.44
CA ARG A 152 18.71 25.38 -5.86
C ARG A 152 18.25 26.82 -6.01
N GLU A 153 17.47 27.35 -5.06
CA GLU A 153 17.04 28.75 -5.06
C GLU A 153 18.13 29.73 -4.61
N LYS A 154 19.24 29.19 -4.06
CA LYS A 154 20.39 29.98 -3.60
C LYS A 154 21.59 29.95 -4.57
N GLN A 155 21.46 29.34 -5.72
CA GLN A 155 22.43 29.31 -6.83
C GLN A 155 21.87 30.06 -8.04
#